data_17a8c099a544c3cbf02e2df61a71a0d3
#
_entry.id   17a8c099a544c3cbf02e2df61a71a0d3
#
_cell.length_a   1.000
_cell.length_b   1.000
_cell.length_c   1.000
_cell.angle_alpha   90.00
_cell.angle_beta   90.00
_cell.angle_gamma   90.00
#
_symmetry.space_group_name_H-M   'P 1'
#
loop_
_entity.id
_entity.type
_entity.pdbx_description
1 polymer ?
#
loop_
_entity_poly.entity_id
_entity_poly.type
_entity_poly.pdbx_seq_one_letter_code
_entity_poly.pdbx_strand_id
1 'polypeptide(L)'
;MKSLEVVFVKIYITESSHLLGTIVDYLKKEAKIRGFSVFRAISGFGDKGSHVASLLDLSLDLPLSIEFFDSKEKVGTALEYLSTIIKHEHIVYWDAKAND
;
A
#
# COMPACT_ATOMS: atom_id res chain seq x y z
N MET A 1 16.75 -21.42 -12.93
CA MET A 1 16.40 -20.08 -12.41
C MET A 1 16.21 -20.16 -10.90
N LYS A 2 16.86 -19.27 -10.20
CA LYS A 2 16.66 -19.18 -8.75
C LYS A 2 15.57 -18.16 -8.43
N SER A 3 14.88 -18.38 -7.33
CA SER A 3 13.84 -17.46 -6.88
C SER A 3 13.90 -17.30 -5.36
N LEU A 4 13.41 -16.15 -4.92
CA LEU A 4 13.23 -15.84 -3.51
C LEU A 4 11.74 -15.89 -3.17
N GLU A 5 11.44 -16.48 -2.02
CA GLU A 5 10.08 -16.41 -1.47
C GLU A 5 9.87 -15.03 -0.87
N VAL A 6 8.84 -14.35 -1.33
CA VAL A 6 8.49 -13.01 -0.85
C VAL A 6 6.99 -12.94 -0.60
N VAL A 7 6.57 -11.89 0.10
CA VAL A 7 5.16 -11.56 0.24
C VAL A 7 4.93 -10.21 -0.40
N PHE A 8 3.98 -10.14 -1.30
CA PHE A 8 3.60 -8.89 -1.96
C PHE A 8 2.41 -8.29 -1.21
N VAL A 9 2.46 -6.98 -0.98
CA VAL A 9 1.44 -6.26 -0.22
C VAL A 9 0.89 -5.12 -1.05
N LYS A 10 -0.43 -4.97 -1.01
CA LYS A 10 -1.11 -3.85 -1.63
C LYS A 10 -2.04 -3.23 -0.60
N ILE A 11 -1.87 -1.95 -0.37
CA ILE A 11 -2.64 -1.20 0.63
C ILE A 11 -3.49 -0.16 -0.09
N TYR A 12 -4.76 -0.08 0.28
CA TYR A 12 -5.71 0.89 -0.28
C TYR A 12 -6.04 1.94 0.77
N ILE A 13 -5.77 3.20 0.45
CA ILE A 13 -6.11 4.34 1.31
C ILE A 13 -6.68 5.45 0.44
N THR A 14 -7.15 6.51 1.06
CA THR A 14 -7.55 7.73 0.35
C THR A 14 -6.64 8.87 0.78
N GLU A 15 -6.56 9.92 -0.04
CA GLU A 15 -5.76 11.09 0.31
C GLU A 15 -6.28 11.75 1.60
N SER A 16 -7.59 11.78 1.79
CA SER A 16 -8.19 12.41 2.96
C SER A 16 -7.89 11.68 4.27
N SER A 17 -7.42 10.44 4.20
CA SER A 17 -7.07 9.70 5.41
C SER A 17 -5.85 10.26 6.12
N HIS A 18 -5.00 10.98 5.39
CA HIS A 18 -3.72 11.52 5.88
C HIS A 18 -2.75 10.45 6.37
N LEU A 19 -2.94 9.21 5.91
CA LEU A 19 -2.11 8.08 6.33
C LEU A 19 -0.87 7.87 5.48
N LEU A 20 -0.83 8.45 4.27
CA LEU A 20 0.25 8.19 3.33
C LEU A 20 1.63 8.47 3.94
N GLY A 21 1.81 9.66 4.52
CA GLY A 21 3.09 10.04 5.11
C GLY A 21 3.51 9.10 6.23
N THR A 22 2.57 8.74 7.09
CA THR A 22 2.84 7.82 8.21
C THR A 22 3.28 6.46 7.70
N ILE A 23 2.58 5.92 6.71
CA ILE A 23 2.90 4.61 6.14
C ILE A 23 4.28 4.64 5.46
N VAL A 24 4.51 5.65 4.62
CA VAL A 24 5.77 5.79 3.89
C VAL A 24 6.96 5.90 4.86
N ASP A 25 6.83 6.73 5.87
CA ASP A 25 7.88 6.90 6.88
C ASP A 25 8.16 5.58 7.60
N TYR A 26 7.11 4.86 7.98
CA TYR A 26 7.27 3.58 8.64
C TYR A 26 8.01 2.57 7.74
N LEU A 27 7.59 2.45 6.49
CA LEU A 27 8.20 1.49 5.55
C LEU A 27 9.69 1.78 5.31
N LYS A 28 10.05 3.06 5.26
CA LYS A 28 11.45 3.46 5.04
C LYS A 28 12.29 3.32 6.28
N LYS A 29 11.83 3.86 7.40
CA LYS A 29 12.68 4.08 8.57
C LYS A 29 12.69 2.93 9.54
N GLU A 30 11.55 2.29 9.74
CA GLU A 30 11.41 1.22 10.72
C GLU A 30 11.41 -0.17 10.08
N ALA A 31 10.49 -0.41 9.16
CA ALA A 31 10.41 -1.71 8.50
C ALA A 31 11.57 -1.94 7.56
N LYS A 32 12.14 -0.87 7.03
CA LYS A 32 13.27 -0.93 6.09
C LYS A 32 12.97 -1.86 4.91
N ILE A 33 11.78 -1.69 4.36
CA ILE A 33 11.36 -2.40 3.17
C ILE A 33 12.27 -1.96 2.01
N ARG A 34 12.66 -2.92 1.15
CA ARG A 34 13.60 -2.65 0.05
C ARG A 34 13.11 -1.60 -0.93
N GLY A 35 11.81 -1.44 -1.07
CA GLY A 35 11.24 -0.40 -1.92
C GLY A 35 9.73 -0.48 -1.92
N PHE A 36 9.09 0.60 -2.34
CA PHE A 36 7.64 0.63 -2.49
C PHE A 36 7.27 1.63 -3.57
N SER A 37 6.06 1.51 -4.08
CA SER A 37 5.51 2.44 -5.06
C SER A 37 4.15 2.93 -4.58
N VAL A 38 3.84 4.18 -4.89
CA VAL A 38 2.54 4.76 -4.58
C VAL A 38 1.85 5.08 -5.89
N PHE A 39 0.61 4.62 -6.02
CA PHE A 39 -0.20 4.86 -7.21
C PHE A 39 -1.43 5.66 -6.82
N ARG A 40 -1.77 6.62 -7.65
CA ARG A 40 -3.02 7.36 -7.49
C ARG A 40 -3.99 6.86 -8.56
N ALA A 41 -5.21 6.48 -8.15
CA ALA A 41 -6.23 6.08 -9.10
C ALA A 41 -6.72 7.30 -9.88
N ILE A 42 -6.99 7.11 -11.16
CA ILE A 42 -7.60 8.17 -11.98
C ILE A 42 -9.11 8.18 -11.82
N SER A 43 -9.69 7.06 -11.37
CA SER A 43 -11.08 6.97 -10.96
C SER A 43 -11.22 5.73 -10.08
N GLY A 44 -12.29 5.67 -9.30
CA GLY A 44 -12.50 4.52 -8.46
C GLY A 44 -13.86 4.58 -7.76
N PHE A 45 -14.25 3.45 -7.21
CA PHE A 45 -15.46 3.30 -6.42
C PHE A 45 -15.12 2.44 -5.21
N GLY A 46 -15.63 2.79 -4.06
CA GLY A 46 -15.34 2.03 -2.85
C GLY A 46 -16.26 2.42 -1.70
N ASP A 47 -15.83 2.17 -0.47
CA ASP A 47 -16.61 2.36 0.75
C ASP A 47 -17.21 3.77 0.88
N LYS A 48 -16.53 4.76 0.34
CA LYS A 48 -16.98 6.15 0.42
C LYS A 48 -17.66 6.65 -0.85
N GLY A 49 -18.04 5.74 -1.75
CA GLY A 49 -18.71 6.07 -2.99
C GLY A 49 -17.75 6.19 -4.17
N SER A 50 -18.25 6.81 -5.24
CA SER A 50 -17.47 6.96 -6.48
C SER A 50 -16.47 8.10 -6.37
N HIS A 51 -15.26 7.86 -6.87
CA HIS A 51 -14.22 8.86 -6.96
C HIS A 51 -13.79 8.95 -8.41
N VAL A 52 -14.19 10.03 -9.07
CA VAL A 52 -13.85 10.25 -10.47
C VAL A 52 -12.84 11.38 -10.54
N ALA A 53 -11.67 11.09 -11.10
CA ALA A 53 -10.65 12.10 -11.30
C ALA A 53 -10.96 12.91 -12.55
N SER A 54 -10.89 14.22 -12.42
CA SER A 54 -10.88 15.14 -13.54
C SER A 54 -9.48 15.77 -13.57
N LEU A 55 -8.92 15.94 -14.76
CA LEU A 55 -7.64 16.61 -14.91
C LEU A 55 -7.72 18.07 -14.41
N LEU A 56 -8.92 18.61 -14.30
CA LEU A 56 -9.14 19.99 -13.88
C LEU A 56 -9.49 20.13 -12.40
N ASP A 57 -9.74 19.02 -11.73
CA ASP A 57 -10.14 19.04 -10.32
C ASP A 57 -9.20 18.20 -9.48
N LEU A 58 -8.18 18.84 -8.93
CA LEU A 58 -7.17 18.19 -8.10
C LEU A 58 -7.63 18.07 -6.64
N SER A 59 -8.82 18.59 -6.30
CA SER A 59 -9.33 18.55 -4.94
C SER A 59 -10.10 17.26 -4.64
N LEU A 60 -10.34 16.41 -5.64
CA LEU A 60 -11.03 15.15 -5.44
C LEU A 60 -10.23 14.21 -4.53
N ASP A 61 -10.95 13.57 -3.61
CA ASP A 61 -10.35 12.59 -2.72
C ASP A 61 -10.16 11.28 -3.46
N LEU A 62 -9.03 11.14 -4.11
CA LEU A 62 -8.75 9.99 -4.96
C LEU A 62 -8.20 8.81 -4.16
N PRO A 63 -8.57 7.59 -4.55
CA PRO A 63 -7.94 6.41 -3.96
C PRO A 63 -6.45 6.35 -4.27
N LEU A 64 -5.70 5.91 -3.28
CA LEU A 64 -4.27 5.65 -3.41
C LEU A 64 -4.01 4.18 -3.14
N SER A 65 -3.03 3.60 -3.81
CA SER A 65 -2.53 2.30 -3.42
C SER A 65 -1.03 2.37 -3.20
N ILE A 66 -0.56 1.61 -2.21
CA ILE A 66 0.86 1.47 -1.90
C ILE A 66 1.19 0.02 -2.11
N GLU A 67 2.22 -0.25 -2.92
CA GLU A 67 2.62 -1.60 -3.24
C GLU A 67 4.08 -1.81 -2.89
N PHE A 68 4.36 -2.94 -2.25
CA PHE A 68 5.72 -3.32 -1.92
C PHE A 68 5.80 -4.83 -1.74
N PHE A 69 7.01 -5.35 -1.78
CA PHE A 69 7.25 -6.73 -1.39
C PHE A 69 8.58 -6.83 -0.67
N ASP A 70 8.69 -7.82 0.18
CA ASP A 70 9.93 -8.11 0.88
C ASP A 70 9.84 -9.54 1.43
N SER A 71 10.82 -9.91 2.24
CA SER A 71 10.84 -11.21 2.88
C SER A 71 9.60 -11.40 3.75
N LYS A 72 9.23 -12.66 3.96
CA LYS A 72 8.09 -13.02 4.79
C LYS A 72 8.20 -12.43 6.20
N GLU A 73 9.42 -12.42 6.76
CA GLU A 73 9.65 -11.89 8.10
C GLU A 73 9.39 -10.39 8.18
N LYS A 74 9.98 -9.63 7.26
CA LYS A 74 9.80 -8.17 7.26
C LYS A 74 8.35 -7.79 7.00
N VAL A 75 7.72 -8.46 6.05
CA VAL A 75 6.32 -8.18 5.74
C VAL A 75 5.43 -8.54 6.93
N GLY A 76 5.66 -9.67 7.58
CA GLY A 76 4.88 -10.07 8.73
C GLY A 76 4.92 -9.01 9.84
N THR A 77 6.11 -8.51 10.15
CA THR A 77 6.27 -7.45 11.16
C THR A 77 5.58 -6.17 10.71
N ALA A 78 5.73 -5.80 9.43
CA ALA A 78 5.10 -4.61 8.91
C ALA A 78 3.56 -4.70 8.96
N LEU A 79 3.00 -5.87 8.64
CA LEU A 79 1.55 -6.06 8.68
C LEU A 79 0.99 -5.93 10.09
N GLU A 80 1.73 -6.36 11.11
CA GLU A 80 1.29 -6.18 12.50
C GLU A 80 1.10 -4.71 12.83
N TYR A 81 2.08 -3.87 12.46
CA TYR A 81 1.96 -2.44 12.70
C TYR A 81 0.87 -1.80 11.84
N LEU A 82 0.87 -2.09 10.55
CA LEU A 82 -0.06 -1.46 9.61
C LEU A 82 -1.52 -1.79 9.96
N SER A 83 -1.77 -2.97 10.51
CA SER A 83 -3.12 -3.38 10.93
C SER A 83 -3.64 -2.55 12.09
N THR A 84 -2.78 -1.81 12.79
CA THR A 84 -3.23 -0.92 13.87
C THR A 84 -3.72 0.43 13.37
N ILE A 85 -3.39 0.80 12.13
CA ILE A 85 -3.74 2.11 11.58
C ILE A 85 -4.59 2.05 10.31
N ILE A 86 -4.70 0.87 9.70
CA ILE A 86 -5.44 0.67 8.45
C ILE A 86 -6.49 -0.40 8.67
N LYS A 87 -7.68 -0.22 8.08
CA LYS A 87 -8.71 -1.26 8.10
C LYS A 87 -8.15 -2.55 7.51
N HIS A 88 -8.44 -3.67 8.15
CA HIS A 88 -7.87 -4.97 7.77
C HIS A 88 -8.18 -5.33 6.31
N GLU A 89 -9.40 -5.08 5.86
CA GLU A 89 -9.81 -5.41 4.50
C GLU A 89 -9.20 -4.49 3.44
N HIS A 90 -8.50 -3.43 3.85
CA HIS A 90 -7.79 -2.54 2.95
C HIS A 90 -6.33 -2.93 2.76
N ILE A 91 -5.90 -4.00 3.41
CA ILE A 91 -4.57 -4.56 3.25
C ILE A 91 -4.73 -5.93 2.59
N VAL A 92 -4.22 -6.05 1.38
CA VAL A 92 -4.25 -7.31 0.64
C VAL A 92 -2.82 -7.79 0.48
N TYR A 93 -2.57 -9.06 0.69
CA TYR A 93 -1.23 -9.60 0.52
C TYR A 93 -1.28 -11.05 0.05
N TRP A 94 -0.20 -11.48 -0.60
CA TRP A 94 -0.12 -12.85 -1.13
C TRP A 94 1.33 -13.27 -1.26
N ASP A 95 1.53 -14.58 -1.24
CA ASP A 95 2.86 -15.16 -1.45
C ASP A 95 3.24 -15.01 -2.92
N ALA A 96 4.49 -14.69 -3.15
CA ALA A 96 5.01 -14.50 -4.50
C ALA A 96 6.46 -14.95 -4.55
N LYS A 97 7.02 -14.97 -5.75
CA LYS A 97 8.41 -15.31 -5.96
C LYS A 97 9.07 -14.19 -6.75
N ALA A 98 10.23 -13.78 -6.28
CA ALA A 98 11.07 -12.82 -6.99
C ALA A 98 12.28 -13.54 -7.55
N ASN A 99 12.86 -13.03 -8.63
CA ASN A 99 14.12 -13.57 -9.13
C ASN A 99 15.21 -13.31 -8.10
N ASP A 100 16.04 -14.30 -7.97
CA ASP A 100 17.22 -14.16 -7.12
C ASP A 100 18.42 -13.71 -7.95
#